data_d40037666f3a2c6de13bf07abcebd275
#
_entry.id   d40037666f3a2c6de13bf07abcebd275
#
_cell.length_a   1.000
_cell.length_b   1.000
_cell.length_c   1.000
_cell.angle_alpha   90.00
_cell.angle_beta   90.00
_cell.angle_gamma   90.00
#
_symmetry.space_group_name_H-M   'P 1'
#
loop_
_entity.id
_entity.type
_entity.pdbx_description
1 polymer ?
#
loop_
_entity_poly.entity_id
_entity_poly.type
_entity_poly.pdbx_seq_one_letter_code
_entity_poly.pdbx_strand_id
1 'polypeptide(L)'
;MADNIYDALRESHATQRSLCRRLLRAKAGDTRRSELFQALRVELAAHAASEERFLYAPILMDDMGLGPSRHALSEHHEIDECVEQLGQADMGGDAWLERARKLSHEVHH
;
A
#
# COMPACT_ATOMS: atom_id res chain seq x y z
N MET A 1 5.94 -5.46 20.30
CA MET A 1 5.16 -6.54 19.68
C MET A 1 3.67 -6.18 19.68
N ALA A 2 2.99 -6.43 18.57
CA ALA A 2 1.57 -6.09 18.48
C ALA A 2 0.74 -7.02 19.38
N ASP A 3 -0.17 -6.47 20.18
CA ASP A 3 -1.02 -7.21 21.10
C ASP A 3 -2.31 -7.73 20.44
N ASN A 4 -2.71 -7.12 19.29
CA ASN A 4 -3.91 -7.51 18.56
C ASN A 4 -3.80 -7.08 17.09
N ILE A 5 -4.83 -7.43 16.29
CA ILE A 5 -4.85 -7.13 14.86
C ILE A 5 -4.82 -5.61 14.58
N TYR A 6 -5.46 -4.80 15.42
CA TYR A 6 -5.47 -3.34 15.20
C TYR A 6 -4.09 -2.73 15.40
N ASP A 7 -3.35 -3.20 16.40
CA ASP A 7 -1.97 -2.76 16.64
C ASP A 7 -1.05 -3.21 15.49
N ALA A 8 -1.21 -4.44 15.02
CA ALA A 8 -0.46 -4.96 13.87
C ALA A 8 -0.72 -4.13 12.62
N LEU A 9 -1.97 -3.75 12.36
CA LEU A 9 -2.32 -2.91 11.22
C LEU A 9 -1.75 -1.51 11.34
N ARG A 10 -1.72 -0.93 12.53
CA ARG A 10 -1.09 0.38 12.75
C ARG A 10 0.41 0.34 12.52
N GLU A 11 1.08 -0.70 12.98
CA GLU A 11 2.52 -0.90 12.73
C GLU A 11 2.78 -1.05 11.24
N SER A 12 1.94 -1.80 10.54
CA SER A 12 2.03 -1.98 9.10
C SER A 12 1.85 -0.66 8.35
N HIS A 13 0.86 0.16 8.73
CA HIS A 13 0.67 1.49 8.16
C HIS A 13 1.90 2.38 8.35
N ALA A 14 2.49 2.37 9.55
CA ALA A 14 3.70 3.15 9.83
C ALA A 14 4.86 2.70 8.94
N THR A 15 5.02 1.40 8.74
CA THR A 15 6.04 0.83 7.86
C THR A 15 5.81 1.26 6.40
N GLN A 16 4.56 1.20 5.93
CA GLN A 16 4.20 1.64 4.58
C GLN A 16 4.55 3.11 4.35
N ARG A 17 4.19 3.97 5.29
CA ARG A 17 4.50 5.41 5.18
C ARG A 17 6.00 5.68 5.17
N SER A 18 6.75 4.96 6.01
CA SER A 18 8.21 5.05 6.02
C SER A 18 8.81 4.63 4.69
N LEU A 19 8.36 3.50 4.14
CA LEU A 19 8.85 3.00 2.84
C LEU A 19 8.51 3.99 1.72
N CYS A 20 7.31 4.57 1.71
CA CYS A 20 6.93 5.59 0.74
C CYS A 20 7.87 6.80 0.78
N ARG A 21 8.14 7.33 1.99
CA ARG A 21 9.03 8.48 2.14
C ARG A 21 10.44 8.17 1.65
N ARG A 22 10.96 7.00 2.00
CA ARG A 22 12.30 6.58 1.58
C ARG A 22 12.36 6.35 0.07
N LEU A 23 11.32 5.78 -0.50
CA LEU A 23 11.21 5.54 -1.94
C LEU A 23 11.27 6.84 -2.73
N LEU A 24 10.53 7.87 -2.29
CA LEU A 24 10.51 9.17 -2.96
C LEU A 24 11.84 9.91 -2.86
N ARG A 25 12.68 9.58 -1.89
CA ARG A 25 14.01 10.15 -1.74
C ARG A 25 15.08 9.41 -2.51
N ALA A 26 14.81 8.17 -2.94
CA ALA A 26 15.78 7.37 -3.67
C ALA A 26 15.99 7.94 -5.07
N LYS A 27 17.26 8.00 -5.49
CA LYS A 27 17.62 8.57 -6.79
C LYS A 27 17.37 7.59 -7.93
N ALA A 28 17.06 8.11 -9.10
CA ALA A 28 16.94 7.32 -10.32
C ALA A 28 18.26 6.59 -10.58
N GLY A 29 18.17 5.30 -10.91
CA GLY A 29 19.33 4.46 -11.16
C GLY A 29 19.99 3.88 -9.91
N ASP A 30 19.57 4.28 -8.72
CA ASP A 30 20.03 3.68 -7.47
C ASP A 30 19.29 2.36 -7.24
N THR A 31 20.04 1.31 -6.90
CA THR A 31 19.47 -0.01 -6.59
C THR A 31 18.52 0.06 -5.40
N ARG A 32 18.68 1.03 -4.50
CA ARG A 32 17.78 1.24 -3.36
C ARG A 32 16.35 1.52 -3.80
N ARG A 33 16.16 2.22 -4.92
CA ARG A 33 14.82 2.53 -5.43
C ARG A 33 14.04 1.23 -5.71
N SER A 34 14.69 0.28 -6.38
CA SER A 34 14.09 -1.02 -6.68
C SER A 34 13.86 -1.83 -5.42
N GLU A 35 14.82 -1.88 -4.51
CA GLU A 35 14.69 -2.61 -3.26
C GLU A 35 13.56 -2.06 -2.38
N LEU A 36 13.46 -0.73 -2.26
CA LEU A 36 12.41 -0.08 -1.49
C LEU A 36 11.03 -0.30 -2.11
N PHE A 37 10.96 -0.27 -3.44
CA PHE A 37 9.71 -0.54 -4.15
C PHE A 37 9.24 -1.98 -3.91
N GLN A 38 10.14 -2.96 -3.99
CA GLN A 38 9.78 -4.35 -3.73
C GLN A 38 9.35 -4.56 -2.28
N ALA A 39 10.03 -3.94 -1.33
CA ALA A 39 9.65 -4.01 0.09
C ALA A 39 8.26 -3.41 0.32
N LEU A 40 7.97 -2.27 -0.30
CA LEU A 40 6.66 -1.62 -0.21
C LEU A 40 5.58 -2.50 -0.84
N ARG A 41 5.86 -3.09 -1.99
CA ARG A 41 4.92 -3.98 -2.70
C ARG A 41 4.52 -5.17 -1.82
N VAL A 42 5.50 -5.81 -1.19
CA VAL A 42 5.25 -6.95 -0.30
C VAL A 42 4.43 -6.51 0.91
N GLU A 43 4.80 -5.39 1.51
CA GLU A 43 4.11 -4.85 2.69
C GLU A 43 2.65 -4.50 2.39
N LEU A 44 2.40 -3.83 1.26
CA LEU A 44 1.04 -3.46 0.85
C LEU A 44 0.17 -4.71 0.60
N ALA A 45 0.72 -5.72 -0.08
CA ALA A 45 0.00 -6.95 -0.35
C ALA A 45 -0.36 -7.71 0.93
N ALA A 46 0.59 -7.83 1.86
CA ALA A 46 0.37 -8.49 3.14
C ALA A 46 -0.66 -7.73 3.99
N HIS A 47 -0.57 -6.40 4.01
CA HIS A 47 -1.50 -5.56 4.76
C HIS A 47 -2.93 -5.69 4.22
N ALA A 48 -3.09 -5.59 2.89
CA ALA A 48 -4.41 -5.74 2.25
C ALA A 48 -5.02 -7.11 2.52
N ALA A 49 -4.23 -8.17 2.43
CA ALA A 49 -4.70 -9.52 2.72
C ALA A 49 -5.15 -9.67 4.17
N SER A 50 -4.41 -9.07 5.12
CA SER A 50 -4.77 -9.10 6.54
C SER A 50 -6.08 -8.36 6.80
N GLU A 51 -6.26 -7.18 6.20
CA GLU A 51 -7.49 -6.42 6.35
C GLU A 51 -8.69 -7.16 5.77
N GLU A 52 -8.56 -7.72 4.58
CA GLU A 52 -9.62 -8.50 3.94
C GLU A 52 -10.03 -9.69 4.80
N ARG A 53 -9.04 -10.40 5.33
CA ARG A 53 -9.29 -11.62 6.10
C ARG A 53 -9.87 -11.36 7.48
N PHE A 54 -9.34 -10.37 8.20
CA PHE A 54 -9.65 -10.17 9.62
C PHE A 54 -10.62 -9.05 9.92
N LEU A 55 -10.80 -8.09 8.99
CA LEU A 55 -11.70 -6.96 9.18
C LEU A 55 -12.86 -6.95 8.19
N TYR A 56 -12.57 -6.97 6.90
CA TYR A 56 -13.62 -6.74 5.89
C TYR A 56 -14.48 -7.97 5.61
N ALA A 57 -13.92 -9.17 5.60
CA ALA A 57 -14.72 -10.38 5.38
C ALA A 57 -15.81 -10.55 6.45
N PRO A 58 -15.52 -10.40 7.76
CA PRO A 58 -16.56 -10.41 8.77
C PRO A 58 -17.58 -9.29 8.62
N ILE A 59 -17.15 -8.08 8.26
CA ILE A 59 -18.05 -6.92 8.09
C ILE A 59 -18.96 -7.11 6.88
N LEU A 60 -18.47 -7.70 5.80
CA LEU A 60 -19.25 -7.96 4.59
C LEU A 60 -20.38 -8.98 4.82
N MET A 61 -20.29 -9.76 5.90
CA MET A 61 -21.37 -10.67 6.29
C MET A 61 -22.53 -9.93 6.97
N ASP A 62 -22.36 -8.66 7.30
CA ASP A 62 -23.36 -7.79 7.91
C ASP A 62 -23.78 -6.73 6.90
N ASP A 63 -25.07 -6.63 6.62
CA ASP A 63 -25.62 -5.67 5.67
C ASP A 63 -25.25 -4.23 5.98
N MET A 64 -25.12 -3.88 7.26
CA MET A 64 -24.77 -2.52 7.70
C MET A 64 -23.31 -2.15 7.41
N GLY A 65 -22.44 -3.13 7.28
CA GLY A 65 -21.01 -2.90 6.99
C GLY A 65 -20.67 -2.87 5.50
N LEU A 66 -21.63 -3.19 4.63
CA LEU A 66 -21.37 -3.41 3.21
C LEU A 66 -20.84 -2.18 2.47
N GLY A 67 -21.42 -1.01 2.70
CA GLY A 67 -20.99 0.23 2.05
C GLY A 67 -19.56 0.64 2.39
N PRO A 68 -19.22 0.80 3.70
CA PRO A 68 -17.85 1.12 4.10
C PRO A 68 -16.82 0.09 3.63
N SER A 69 -17.15 -1.20 3.67
CA SER A 69 -16.25 -2.27 3.23
C SER A 69 -16.00 -2.21 1.72
N ARG A 70 -17.02 -1.92 0.92
CA ARG A 70 -16.86 -1.74 -0.53
C ARG A 70 -15.95 -0.56 -0.85
N HIS A 71 -16.07 0.54 -0.12
CA HIS A 71 -15.21 1.70 -0.30
C HIS A 71 -13.75 1.36 0.01
N ALA A 72 -13.49 0.67 1.11
CA ALA A 72 -12.15 0.24 1.48
C ALA A 72 -11.53 -0.71 0.46
N LEU A 73 -12.31 -1.66 -0.06
CA LEU A 73 -11.85 -2.58 -1.10
C LEU A 73 -11.53 -1.84 -2.41
N SER A 74 -12.32 -0.81 -2.73
CA SER A 74 -12.06 0.04 -3.90
C SER A 74 -10.74 0.80 -3.75
N GLU A 75 -10.45 1.34 -2.57
CA GLU A 75 -9.17 2.01 -2.28
C GLU A 75 -7.99 1.04 -2.42
N HIS A 76 -8.13 -0.20 -1.93
CA HIS A 76 -7.11 -1.24 -2.09
C HIS A 76 -6.87 -1.55 -3.57
N HIS A 77 -7.92 -1.61 -4.37
CA HIS A 77 -7.81 -1.85 -5.80
C HIS A 77 -7.03 -0.73 -6.51
N GLU A 78 -7.28 0.53 -6.14
CA GLU A 78 -6.55 1.67 -6.68
C GLU A 78 -5.06 1.60 -6.33
N ILE A 79 -4.73 1.22 -5.10
CA ILE A 79 -3.34 1.02 -4.67
C ILE A 79 -2.70 -0.11 -5.49
N ASP A 80 -3.38 -1.24 -5.67
CA ASP A 80 -2.88 -2.36 -6.45
C ASP A 80 -2.60 -1.95 -7.90
N GLU A 81 -3.48 -1.17 -8.52
CA GLU A 81 -3.27 -0.66 -9.87
C GLU A 81 -2.03 0.24 -9.95
N CYS A 82 -1.84 1.13 -8.97
CA CYS A 82 -0.66 1.98 -8.91
C CYS A 82 0.62 1.15 -8.80
N VAL A 83 0.62 0.13 -7.96
CA VAL A 83 1.76 -0.78 -7.79
C VAL A 83 2.07 -1.52 -9.10
N GLU A 84 1.04 -2.02 -9.78
CA GLU A 84 1.23 -2.70 -11.08
C GLU A 84 1.85 -1.76 -12.12
N GLN A 85 1.34 -0.54 -12.22
CA GLN A 85 1.87 0.45 -13.15
C GLN A 85 3.33 0.80 -12.85
N LEU A 86 3.67 0.96 -11.57
CA LEU A 86 5.05 1.24 -11.15
C LEU A 86 5.99 0.07 -11.45
N GLY A 87 5.52 -1.17 -11.32
CA GLY A 87 6.31 -2.35 -11.60
C GLY A 87 6.63 -2.54 -13.08
N GLN A 88 5.79 -1.98 -13.96
CA GLN A 88 5.96 -2.07 -15.42
C GLN A 88 6.69 -0.88 -16.01
N ALA A 89 6.78 0.23 -15.29
CA ALA A 89 7.37 1.46 -15.79
C ALA A 89 8.88 1.51 -15.56
N ASP A 90 9.57 2.34 -16.36
CA ASP A 90 10.99 2.63 -16.16
C ASP A 90 11.19 3.43 -14.87
N MET A 91 11.86 2.84 -13.89
CA MET A 91 12.11 3.47 -12.59
C MET A 91 13.03 4.71 -12.68
N GLY A 92 13.74 4.88 -13.80
CA GLY A 92 14.59 6.06 -14.00
C GLY A 92 13.85 7.27 -14.57
N GLY A 93 12.60 7.11 -15.01
CA GLY A 93 11.84 8.18 -15.65
C GLY A 93 11.11 9.08 -14.68
N ASP A 94 10.84 10.33 -15.10
CA ASP A 94 10.07 11.30 -14.29
C ASP A 94 8.63 10.85 -14.07
N ALA A 95 8.03 10.18 -15.05
CA ALA A 95 6.69 9.65 -14.95
C ALA A 95 6.57 8.60 -13.83
N TRP A 96 7.64 7.82 -13.60
CA TRP A 96 7.68 6.85 -12.51
C TRP A 96 7.58 7.56 -11.16
N LEU A 97 8.34 8.63 -10.99
CA LEU A 97 8.34 9.40 -9.73
C LEU A 97 6.96 10.03 -9.44
N GLU A 98 6.29 10.54 -10.46
CA GLU A 98 4.93 11.08 -10.30
C GLU A 98 3.95 9.99 -9.85
N ARG A 99 4.04 8.81 -10.43
CA ARG A 99 3.20 7.67 -10.03
C ARG A 99 3.52 7.20 -8.62
N ALA A 100 4.81 7.22 -8.24
CA ALA A 100 5.23 6.89 -6.89
C ALA A 100 4.67 7.89 -5.86
N ARG A 101 4.63 9.18 -6.21
CA ARG A 101 4.01 10.21 -5.37
C ARG A 101 2.52 9.97 -5.20
N LYS A 102 1.84 9.59 -6.28
CA LYS A 102 0.42 9.24 -6.24
C LYS A 102 0.17 8.05 -5.31
N LEU A 103 0.98 7.00 -5.43
CA LEU A 103 0.90 5.85 -4.54
C LEU A 103 1.10 6.26 -3.08
N SER A 104 2.11 7.09 -2.81
CA SER A 104 2.38 7.59 -1.47
C SER A 104 1.18 8.37 -0.91
N HIS A 105 0.54 9.20 -1.74
CA HIS A 105 -0.65 9.93 -1.34
C HIS A 105 -1.79 8.97 -0.96
N GLU A 106 -2.04 7.95 -1.76
CA GLU A 106 -3.07 6.95 -1.49
C GLU A 106 -2.79 6.18 -0.19
N VAL A 107 -1.52 5.83 0.04
CA VAL A 107 -1.11 5.12 1.27
C VAL A 107 -1.29 6.00 2.51
N HIS A 108 -1.00 7.29 2.41
CA HIS A 108 -1.14 8.24 3.52
C HIS A 108 -2.59 8.69 3.76
N HIS A 109 -3.46 8.46 2.79
CA HIS A 109 -4.88 8.77 2.91
C HIS A 109 -5.58 7.78 3.83
#